data_822d12f4eeaf7c56cac87d6dc4b9b278
#
_entry.id   822d12f4eeaf7c56cac87d6dc4b9b278
#
_cell.length_a   1.000
_cell.length_b   1.000
_cell.length_c   1.000
_cell.angle_alpha   90.00
_cell.angle_beta   90.00
_cell.angle_gamma   90.00
#
_symmetry.space_group_name_H-M   'P 1'
#
loop_
_entity.id
_entity.type
_entity.pdbx_description
1 polymer ?
#
loop_
_entity_poly.entity_id
_entity_poly.type
_entity_poly.pdbx_seq_one_letter_code
_entity_poly.pdbx_strand_id
1 'polypeptide(L)'
;MSRAFLDLTDASLTLSVDQQVVRSPGIVLSQADDFLFGDAAFAQLKRRPLDVRTDMLSQLATTPLGNTFGNARHTADLVYEHLKGLFESGNGVNNLCLIAPGNLEQPQLELLLGILGSLGVTPSAVVDRALLAHPAELGSGLNLNLQWRQLVVSEVTVDANLCQVEKITAVPGLGYLDLLELCLEECADACVDQTRFDPRRSAESEQTLLDALPGVLAALKDRPEVSVELGTTSFKVSISRLEKAGQKVASAINAKAGALSIDASLSVFPGITFDAVASIDSLTAVGEDLLLD
;
A
#
# COMPACT_ATOMS: atom_id res chain seq x y z
N MET A 1 3.54 -25.65 -15.27
CA MET A 1 2.39 -24.85 -14.84
C MET A 1 2.93 -23.47 -14.52
N SER A 2 2.30 -22.40 -15.00
CA SER A 2 2.70 -21.03 -14.63
C SER A 2 2.44 -20.82 -13.14
N ARG A 3 3.41 -20.19 -12.45
CA ARG A 3 3.28 -19.83 -11.04
C ARG A 3 2.73 -18.41 -10.98
N ALA A 4 1.65 -18.21 -10.28
CA ALA A 4 1.06 -16.90 -10.12
C ALA A 4 0.84 -16.58 -8.63
N PHE A 5 1.10 -15.34 -8.23
CA PHE A 5 0.91 -14.81 -6.90
C PHE A 5 0.13 -13.51 -6.98
N LEU A 6 -0.83 -13.32 -6.09
CA LEU A 6 -1.52 -12.06 -5.91
C LEU A 6 -1.35 -11.58 -4.46
N ASP A 7 -0.56 -10.54 -4.27
CA ASP A 7 -0.46 -9.82 -2.99
C ASP A 7 -1.55 -8.73 -2.93
N LEU A 8 -2.39 -8.82 -1.92
CA LEU A 8 -3.55 -7.95 -1.69
C LEU A 8 -3.28 -6.76 -0.78
N THR A 9 -2.04 -6.32 -0.67
CA THR A 9 -1.80 -5.03 -0.01
C THR A 9 -2.50 -3.92 -0.78
N ASP A 10 -3.49 -3.27 -0.20
CA ASP A 10 -4.34 -2.28 -0.88
C ASP A 10 -3.55 -1.06 -1.39
N ALA A 11 -2.48 -0.67 -0.71
CA ALA A 11 -1.58 0.38 -1.19
C ALA A 11 -0.84 0.00 -2.49
N SER A 12 -0.71 -1.30 -2.80
CA SER A 12 -0.05 -1.79 -4.02
C SER A 12 -0.41 -3.25 -4.30
N LEU A 13 -1.61 -3.51 -4.88
CA LEU A 13 -1.92 -4.86 -5.35
C LEU A 13 -0.86 -5.29 -6.34
N THR A 14 -0.29 -6.45 -6.12
CA THR A 14 0.80 -6.97 -6.95
C THR A 14 0.44 -8.35 -7.48
N LEU A 15 0.32 -8.46 -8.80
CA LEU A 15 0.19 -9.73 -9.50
C LEU A 15 1.54 -10.11 -10.11
N SER A 16 2.05 -11.27 -9.75
CA SER A 16 3.25 -11.86 -10.35
C SER A 16 2.87 -13.13 -11.11
N VAL A 17 3.27 -13.23 -12.37
CA VAL A 17 3.06 -14.41 -13.24
C VAL A 17 4.35 -14.68 -13.98
N ASP A 18 4.97 -15.82 -13.74
CA ASP A 18 6.20 -16.26 -14.45
C ASP A 18 7.27 -15.13 -14.55
N GLN A 19 7.57 -14.45 -13.45
CA GLN A 19 8.51 -13.31 -13.33
C GLN A 19 8.01 -11.96 -13.92
N GLN A 20 6.85 -11.92 -14.54
CA GLN A 20 6.21 -10.65 -14.89
C GLN A 20 5.44 -10.12 -13.69
N VAL A 21 5.73 -8.88 -13.31
CA VAL A 21 5.10 -8.24 -12.16
C VAL A 21 4.27 -7.06 -12.62
N VAL A 22 2.98 -7.09 -12.32
CA VAL A 22 2.05 -5.99 -12.53
C VAL A 22 1.65 -5.44 -11.17
N ARG A 23 1.78 -4.12 -10.98
CA ARG A 23 1.36 -3.43 -9.75
C ARG A 23 0.28 -2.43 -10.08
N SER A 24 -0.71 -2.37 -9.19
CA SER A 24 -1.78 -1.39 -9.29
C SER A 24 -2.24 -0.99 -7.89
N PRO A 25 -2.03 0.25 -7.48
CA PRO A 25 -2.57 0.74 -6.21
C PRO A 25 -4.08 0.52 -6.12
N GLY A 26 -4.57 0.14 -4.93
CA GLY A 26 -5.98 -0.12 -4.63
C GLY A 26 -6.79 1.18 -4.47
N ILE A 27 -6.73 2.03 -5.48
CA ILE A 27 -7.43 3.31 -5.57
C ILE A 27 -8.25 3.35 -6.86
N VAL A 28 -9.42 3.94 -6.78
CA VAL A 28 -10.36 4.02 -7.91
C VAL A 28 -10.93 5.43 -8.04
N LEU A 29 -11.02 5.90 -9.30
CA LEU A 29 -11.71 7.13 -9.68
C LEU A 29 -12.95 6.77 -10.47
N SER A 30 -14.10 7.32 -10.10
CA SER A 30 -15.34 7.24 -10.87
C SER A 30 -15.34 8.23 -12.04
N GLN A 31 -15.61 7.74 -13.25
CA GLN A 31 -15.77 8.54 -14.46
C GLN A 31 -17.06 8.16 -15.18
N ALA A 32 -18.14 8.91 -14.93
CA ALA A 32 -19.45 8.65 -15.50
C ALA A 32 -19.86 7.16 -15.37
N ASP A 33 -19.75 6.37 -16.45
CA ASP A 33 -20.12 4.96 -16.49
C ASP A 33 -18.91 4.00 -16.37
N ASP A 34 -17.71 4.51 -16.15
CA ASP A 34 -16.47 3.73 -16.12
C ASP A 34 -15.61 4.06 -14.87
N PHE A 35 -14.57 3.27 -14.66
CA PHE A 35 -13.64 3.45 -13.54
C PHE A 35 -12.20 3.49 -14.04
N LEU A 36 -11.40 4.39 -13.45
CA LEU A 36 -9.94 4.33 -13.54
C LEU A 36 -9.37 3.79 -12.23
N PHE A 37 -8.39 2.92 -12.34
CA PHE A 37 -7.72 2.32 -11.19
C PHE A 37 -6.23 2.69 -11.13
N GLY A 38 -5.64 2.48 -9.97
CA GLY A 38 -4.20 2.58 -9.77
C GLY A 38 -3.67 4.00 -9.93
N ASP A 39 -2.51 4.12 -10.59
CA ASP A 39 -1.81 5.41 -10.73
C ASP A 39 -2.63 6.47 -11.44
N ALA A 40 -3.48 6.07 -12.41
CA ALA A 40 -4.37 6.98 -13.11
C ALA A 40 -5.43 7.61 -12.19
N ALA A 41 -5.94 6.85 -11.21
CA ALA A 41 -6.83 7.35 -10.17
C ALA A 41 -6.07 8.20 -9.15
N PHE A 42 -4.88 7.78 -8.73
CA PHE A 42 -4.02 8.51 -7.79
C PHE A 42 -3.70 9.93 -8.31
N ALA A 43 -3.39 10.06 -9.60
CA ALA A 43 -3.12 11.35 -10.24
C ALA A 43 -4.33 12.34 -10.22
N GLN A 44 -5.50 11.90 -9.77
CA GLN A 44 -6.70 12.73 -9.65
C GLN A 44 -7.15 12.96 -8.20
N LEU A 45 -6.40 12.45 -7.22
CA LEU A 45 -6.82 12.42 -5.83
C LEU A 45 -7.13 13.82 -5.26
N LYS A 46 -6.31 14.82 -5.58
CA LYS A 46 -6.50 16.21 -5.14
C LYS A 46 -7.41 17.00 -6.09
N ARG A 47 -7.45 16.62 -7.38
CA ARG A 47 -8.29 17.28 -8.39
C ARG A 47 -9.76 16.91 -8.29
N ARG A 48 -10.05 15.66 -7.93
CA ARG A 48 -11.40 15.09 -7.89
C ARG A 48 -11.62 14.25 -6.60
N PRO A 49 -11.43 14.83 -5.41
CA PRO A 49 -11.41 14.07 -4.15
C PRO A 49 -12.74 13.37 -3.83
N LEU A 50 -13.87 13.87 -4.33
CA LEU A 50 -15.20 13.25 -4.13
C LEU A 50 -15.46 12.07 -5.06
N ASP A 51 -14.71 11.96 -6.15
CA ASP A 51 -14.84 10.91 -7.15
C ASP A 51 -13.78 9.82 -6.97
N VAL A 52 -12.92 9.93 -5.95
CA VAL A 52 -11.84 8.96 -5.67
C VAL A 52 -12.15 8.19 -4.39
N ARG A 53 -11.91 6.87 -4.41
CA ARG A 53 -11.97 6.00 -3.22
C ARG A 53 -10.69 5.19 -3.06
N THR A 54 -10.27 5.03 -1.80
CA THR A 54 -9.09 4.25 -1.39
C THR A 54 -9.45 3.09 -0.44
N ASP A 55 -10.74 2.90 -0.16
CA ASP A 55 -11.25 1.98 0.87
C ASP A 55 -11.94 0.73 0.32
N MET A 56 -11.86 0.49 -1.01
CA MET A 56 -12.60 -0.60 -1.65
C MET A 56 -12.23 -2.00 -1.13
N LEU A 57 -10.97 -2.23 -0.73
CA LEU A 57 -10.53 -3.50 -0.15
C LEU A 57 -10.76 -3.55 1.36
N SER A 58 -10.40 -2.49 2.09
CA SER A 58 -10.60 -2.44 3.54
C SER A 58 -12.08 -2.44 3.93
N GLN A 59 -12.96 -1.95 3.05
CA GLN A 59 -14.43 -1.95 3.20
C GLN A 59 -15.12 -2.93 2.24
N LEU A 60 -14.42 -4.02 1.86
CA LEU A 60 -14.96 -5.00 0.94
C LEU A 60 -16.26 -5.62 1.48
N ALA A 61 -17.37 -5.35 0.79
CA ALA A 61 -18.70 -5.81 1.18
C ALA A 61 -19.68 -5.76 -0.01
N THR A 62 -20.82 -6.44 0.15
CA THR A 62 -22.00 -6.31 -0.75
C THR A 62 -23.05 -5.36 -0.18
N THR A 63 -22.73 -4.62 0.87
CA THR A 63 -23.58 -3.55 1.40
C THR A 63 -23.62 -2.41 0.38
N PRO A 64 -24.80 -1.87 0.05
CA PRO A 64 -24.94 -0.75 -0.88
C PRO A 64 -24.08 0.44 -0.45
N LEU A 65 -23.42 1.06 -1.44
CA LEU A 65 -22.71 2.32 -1.22
C LEU A 65 -23.71 3.40 -0.80
N GLY A 66 -23.37 4.14 0.26
CA GLY A 66 -24.26 5.19 0.79
C GLY A 66 -24.44 6.37 -0.18
N ASN A 67 -23.49 6.56 -1.08
CA ASN A 67 -23.53 7.59 -2.13
C ASN A 67 -23.32 6.95 -3.50
N THR A 68 -23.85 7.58 -4.54
CA THR A 68 -23.59 7.17 -5.93
C THR A 68 -22.09 7.28 -6.23
N PHE A 69 -21.53 6.20 -6.76
CA PHE A 69 -20.14 6.15 -7.19
C PHE A 69 -20.08 5.44 -8.57
N GLY A 70 -20.25 6.21 -9.63
CA GLY A 70 -20.45 5.69 -10.97
C GLY A 70 -21.64 4.73 -11.01
N ASN A 71 -21.45 3.56 -11.61
CA ASN A 71 -22.42 2.46 -11.69
C ASN A 71 -22.18 1.36 -10.63
N ALA A 72 -21.21 1.53 -9.71
CA ALA A 72 -20.96 0.59 -8.64
C ALA A 72 -22.10 0.60 -7.60
N ARG A 73 -22.57 -0.58 -7.22
CA ARG A 73 -23.59 -0.78 -6.19
C ARG A 73 -22.96 -0.94 -4.81
N HIS A 74 -21.79 -1.56 -4.75
CA HIS A 74 -21.04 -1.88 -3.54
C HIS A 74 -19.53 -1.95 -3.83
N THR A 75 -18.71 -1.99 -2.80
CA THR A 75 -17.25 -2.07 -2.96
C THR A 75 -16.79 -3.34 -3.68
N ALA A 76 -17.54 -4.42 -3.59
CA ALA A 76 -17.22 -5.66 -4.31
C ALA A 76 -17.25 -5.49 -5.83
N ASP A 77 -18.13 -4.62 -6.37
CA ASP A 77 -18.14 -4.31 -7.82
C ASP A 77 -16.81 -3.64 -8.23
N LEU A 78 -16.29 -2.73 -7.40
CA LEU A 78 -15.04 -2.03 -7.66
C LEU A 78 -13.83 -2.98 -7.59
N VAL A 79 -13.80 -3.87 -6.59
CA VAL A 79 -12.74 -4.88 -6.46
C VAL A 79 -12.78 -5.86 -7.63
N TYR A 80 -13.99 -6.27 -8.08
CA TYR A 80 -14.14 -7.13 -9.25
C TYR A 80 -13.54 -6.49 -10.52
N GLU A 81 -13.90 -5.24 -10.82
CA GLU A 81 -13.41 -4.55 -12.03
C GLU A 81 -11.88 -4.29 -11.94
N HIS A 82 -11.36 -3.95 -10.76
CA HIS A 82 -9.93 -3.76 -10.58
C HIS A 82 -9.13 -5.05 -10.80
N LEU A 83 -9.55 -6.16 -10.17
CA LEU A 83 -8.90 -7.46 -10.33
C LEU A 83 -9.01 -7.98 -11.76
N LYS A 84 -10.16 -7.77 -12.43
CA LYS A 84 -10.33 -8.11 -13.83
C LYS A 84 -9.29 -7.41 -14.71
N GLY A 85 -9.14 -6.10 -14.60
CA GLY A 85 -8.11 -5.34 -15.34
C GLY A 85 -6.69 -5.79 -15.00
N LEU A 86 -6.41 -6.13 -13.73
CA LEU A 86 -5.12 -6.64 -13.31
C LEU A 86 -4.79 -8.00 -13.96
N PHE A 87 -5.76 -8.93 -14.00
CA PHE A 87 -5.58 -10.25 -14.62
C PHE A 87 -5.49 -10.18 -16.15
N GLU A 88 -6.23 -9.29 -16.79
CA GLU A 88 -6.11 -9.03 -18.23
C GLU A 88 -4.69 -8.54 -18.58
N SER A 89 -4.13 -7.67 -17.76
CA SER A 89 -2.75 -7.17 -17.90
C SER A 89 -1.69 -8.25 -17.66
N GLY A 90 -1.99 -9.27 -16.85
CA GLY A 90 -1.11 -10.41 -16.53
C GLY A 90 -1.23 -11.61 -17.47
N ASN A 91 -1.85 -11.46 -18.66
CA ASN A 91 -2.03 -12.52 -19.68
C ASN A 91 -2.89 -13.74 -19.23
N GLY A 92 -3.79 -13.51 -18.29
CA GLY A 92 -4.73 -14.53 -17.78
C GLY A 92 -4.08 -15.49 -16.77
N VAL A 93 -4.75 -15.67 -15.64
CA VAL A 93 -4.28 -16.52 -14.53
C VAL A 93 -5.41 -17.48 -14.17
N ASN A 94 -5.13 -18.79 -14.22
CA ASN A 94 -6.11 -19.81 -13.86
C ASN A 94 -5.91 -20.34 -12.43
N ASN A 95 -4.68 -20.32 -11.94
CA ASN A 95 -4.29 -20.84 -10.65
C ASN A 95 -3.26 -19.93 -9.99
N LEU A 96 -3.49 -19.50 -8.77
CA LEU A 96 -2.61 -18.60 -8.06
C LEU A 96 -2.50 -18.93 -6.56
N CYS A 97 -1.44 -18.48 -5.94
CA CYS A 97 -1.35 -18.32 -4.49
C CYS A 97 -1.82 -16.91 -4.11
N LEU A 98 -2.81 -16.84 -3.24
CA LEU A 98 -3.35 -15.58 -2.72
C LEU A 98 -2.59 -15.21 -1.44
N ILE A 99 -1.95 -14.07 -1.43
CA ILE A 99 -1.27 -13.50 -0.26
C ILE A 99 -2.19 -12.43 0.30
N ALA A 100 -2.83 -12.73 1.43
CA ALA A 100 -3.82 -11.88 2.04
C ALA A 100 -3.26 -11.20 3.29
N PRO A 101 -3.52 -9.89 3.49
CA PRO A 101 -3.19 -9.25 4.76
C PRO A 101 -4.09 -9.81 5.87
N GLY A 102 -3.50 -10.10 7.03
CA GLY A 102 -4.18 -10.80 8.12
C GLY A 102 -5.34 -10.04 8.77
N ASN A 103 -5.51 -8.75 8.46
CA ASN A 103 -6.63 -7.92 8.93
C ASN A 103 -7.90 -8.05 8.06
N LEU A 104 -7.89 -8.88 7.01
CA LEU A 104 -9.13 -9.23 6.30
C LEU A 104 -10.00 -10.12 7.18
N GLU A 105 -11.23 -9.71 7.39
CA GLU A 105 -12.23 -10.51 8.11
C GLU A 105 -12.68 -11.71 7.26
N GLN A 106 -13.12 -12.77 7.92
CA GLN A 106 -13.58 -13.99 7.23
C GLN A 106 -14.64 -13.70 6.16
N PRO A 107 -15.70 -12.87 6.38
CA PRO A 107 -16.67 -12.56 5.31
C PRO A 107 -16.05 -11.81 4.12
N GLN A 108 -15.04 -10.99 4.34
CA GLN A 108 -14.31 -10.29 3.27
C GLN A 108 -13.50 -11.28 2.44
N LEU A 109 -12.81 -12.22 3.08
CA LEU A 109 -12.05 -13.26 2.40
C LEU A 109 -12.96 -14.18 1.58
N GLU A 110 -14.09 -14.61 2.13
CA GLU A 110 -15.09 -15.41 1.42
C GLU A 110 -15.63 -14.69 0.18
N LEU A 111 -15.96 -13.40 0.32
CA LEU A 111 -16.41 -12.57 -0.80
C LEU A 111 -15.34 -12.41 -1.87
N LEU A 112 -14.10 -12.19 -1.46
CA LEU A 112 -12.96 -12.09 -2.37
C LEU A 112 -12.74 -13.39 -3.16
N LEU A 113 -12.81 -14.56 -2.48
CA LEU A 113 -12.72 -15.86 -3.15
C LEU A 113 -13.86 -16.06 -4.16
N GLY A 114 -15.07 -15.58 -3.85
CA GLY A 114 -16.20 -15.54 -4.78
C GLY A 114 -15.95 -14.66 -5.99
N ILE A 115 -15.33 -13.49 -5.79
CA ILE A 115 -14.93 -12.56 -6.87
C ILE A 115 -13.91 -13.25 -7.79
N LEU A 116 -12.85 -13.85 -7.22
CA LEU A 116 -11.84 -14.57 -7.98
C LEU A 116 -12.43 -15.72 -8.78
N GLY A 117 -13.33 -16.50 -8.16
CA GLY A 117 -14.08 -17.57 -8.86
C GLY A 117 -14.91 -17.05 -10.04
N SER A 118 -15.53 -15.89 -9.90
CA SER A 118 -16.31 -15.24 -10.98
C SER A 118 -15.41 -14.75 -12.13
N LEU A 119 -14.14 -14.47 -11.85
CA LEU A 119 -13.11 -14.14 -12.85
C LEU A 119 -12.42 -15.38 -13.45
N GLY A 120 -12.88 -16.59 -13.08
CA GLY A 120 -12.30 -17.85 -13.55
C GLY A 120 -10.95 -18.19 -12.90
N VAL A 121 -10.60 -17.54 -11.79
CA VAL A 121 -9.36 -17.73 -11.08
C VAL A 121 -9.60 -18.54 -9.80
N THR A 122 -8.87 -19.63 -9.63
CA THR A 122 -8.98 -20.49 -8.45
C THR A 122 -7.69 -20.40 -7.63
N PRO A 123 -7.73 -19.85 -6.41
CA PRO A 123 -6.57 -19.88 -5.52
C PRO A 123 -6.21 -21.31 -5.13
N SER A 124 -4.95 -21.70 -5.34
CA SER A 124 -4.40 -23.00 -4.89
C SER A 124 -4.04 -22.98 -3.42
N ALA A 125 -3.72 -21.79 -2.91
CA ALA A 125 -3.43 -21.54 -1.50
C ALA A 125 -3.83 -20.10 -1.13
N VAL A 126 -4.11 -19.90 0.14
CA VAL A 126 -4.25 -18.58 0.76
C VAL A 126 -3.27 -18.52 1.92
N VAL A 127 -2.38 -17.52 1.90
CA VAL A 127 -1.31 -17.39 2.89
C VAL A 127 -1.41 -16.02 3.55
N ASP A 128 -1.24 -15.97 4.87
CA ASP A 128 -1.13 -14.70 5.58
C ASP A 128 0.17 -13.99 5.17
N ARG A 129 0.03 -12.73 4.75
CA ARG A 129 1.13 -11.92 4.27
C ARG A 129 2.26 -11.78 5.30
N ALA A 130 1.92 -11.65 6.58
CA ALA A 130 2.92 -11.49 7.64
C ALA A 130 3.86 -12.70 7.75
N LEU A 131 3.36 -13.92 7.50
CA LEU A 131 4.17 -15.14 7.51
C LEU A 131 5.22 -15.18 6.39
N LEU A 132 4.89 -14.59 5.22
CA LEU A 132 5.83 -14.47 4.11
C LEU A 132 6.78 -13.29 4.29
N ALA A 133 6.26 -12.20 4.87
CA ALA A 133 7.00 -10.95 5.01
C ALA A 133 7.88 -10.89 6.29
N HIS A 134 7.85 -11.92 7.14
CA HIS A 134 8.69 -12.00 8.35
C HIS A 134 9.56 -13.25 8.30
N PRO A 135 10.82 -13.14 7.80
CA PRO A 135 11.72 -14.29 7.70
C PRO A 135 11.96 -14.96 9.05
N ALA A 136 11.92 -16.29 9.09
CA ALA A 136 12.10 -17.07 10.32
C ALA A 136 13.46 -16.83 10.99
N GLU A 137 14.48 -16.49 10.22
CA GLU A 137 15.83 -16.18 10.68
C GLU A 137 15.88 -14.94 11.58
N LEU A 138 14.90 -14.05 11.47
CA LEU A 138 14.76 -12.88 12.35
C LEU A 138 14.32 -13.27 13.76
N GLY A 139 13.74 -14.48 13.95
CA GLY A 139 13.12 -14.86 15.20
C GLY A 139 11.77 -14.16 15.41
N SER A 140 11.19 -14.32 16.59
CA SER A 140 9.88 -13.71 16.93
C SER A 140 9.95 -12.19 16.95
N GLY A 141 8.90 -11.54 16.42
CA GLY A 141 8.90 -10.07 16.32
C GLY A 141 7.61 -9.50 15.71
N LEU A 142 7.76 -8.36 15.03
CA LEU A 142 6.66 -7.65 14.40
C LEU A 142 6.84 -7.58 12.89
N ASN A 143 5.75 -7.74 12.16
CA ASN A 143 5.66 -7.37 10.76
C ASN A 143 4.75 -6.15 10.59
N LEU A 144 5.22 -5.15 9.83
CA LEU A 144 4.48 -3.93 9.53
C LEU A 144 4.09 -3.91 8.06
N ASN A 145 2.80 -4.02 7.80
CA ASN A 145 2.22 -3.93 6.47
C ASN A 145 1.54 -2.56 6.30
N LEU A 146 2.00 -1.77 5.33
CA LEU A 146 1.48 -0.44 5.06
C LEU A 146 0.35 -0.51 4.04
N GLN A 147 -0.85 -0.22 4.48
CA GLN A 147 -2.05 -0.09 3.66
C GLN A 147 -2.38 1.39 3.39
N TRP A 148 -3.41 1.69 2.57
CA TRP A 148 -3.72 3.07 2.19
C TRP A 148 -4.03 3.97 3.38
N ARG A 149 -4.86 3.52 4.33
CA ARG A 149 -5.38 4.33 5.43
C ARG A 149 -5.05 3.78 6.81
N GLN A 150 -4.25 2.74 6.87
CA GLN A 150 -3.88 2.09 8.11
C GLN A 150 -2.55 1.38 8.02
N LEU A 151 -1.90 1.24 9.16
CA LEU A 151 -0.77 0.37 9.35
C LEU A 151 -1.26 -0.92 10.01
N VAL A 152 -0.97 -2.06 9.42
CA VAL A 152 -1.26 -3.37 10.03
C VAL A 152 -0.01 -3.89 10.70
N VAL A 153 -0.11 -4.14 11.99
CA VAL A 153 0.97 -4.68 12.84
C VAL A 153 0.62 -6.12 13.17
N SER A 154 1.43 -7.06 12.73
CA SER A 154 1.29 -8.49 13.03
C SER A 154 2.38 -8.93 13.99
N GLU A 155 2.01 -9.51 15.13
CA GLU A 155 2.92 -10.16 16.07
C GLU A 155 3.20 -11.57 15.57
N VAL A 156 4.44 -11.85 15.18
CA VAL A 156 4.89 -13.14 14.63
C VAL A 156 5.75 -13.84 15.66
N THR A 157 5.40 -15.09 15.96
CA THR A 157 6.25 -15.99 16.78
C THR A 157 6.92 -17.01 15.88
N VAL A 158 8.17 -17.30 16.22
CA VAL A 158 8.98 -18.30 15.53
C VAL A 158 9.45 -19.33 16.55
N ASP A 159 9.03 -20.57 16.37
CA ASP A 159 9.46 -21.71 17.19
C ASP A 159 9.93 -22.83 16.26
N ALA A 160 11.19 -23.24 16.41
CA ALA A 160 11.80 -24.33 15.63
C ALA A 160 11.50 -24.28 14.12
N ASN A 161 11.57 -23.10 13.51
CA ASN A 161 11.26 -22.79 12.10
C ASN A 161 9.76 -22.78 11.74
N LEU A 162 8.87 -22.91 12.71
CA LEU A 162 7.45 -22.69 12.51
C LEU A 162 7.10 -21.23 12.83
N CYS A 163 6.57 -20.52 11.85
CA CYS A 163 6.08 -19.15 12.01
C CYS A 163 4.57 -19.16 12.25
N GLN A 164 4.12 -18.37 13.22
CA GLN A 164 2.70 -18.19 13.53
C GLN A 164 2.41 -16.72 13.78
N VAL A 165 1.23 -16.25 13.32
CA VAL A 165 0.72 -14.92 13.66
C VAL A 165 -0.12 -15.05 14.92
N GLU A 166 0.33 -14.43 15.99
CA GLU A 166 -0.35 -14.47 17.30
C GLU A 166 -1.42 -13.40 17.42
N LYS A 167 -1.14 -12.22 16.86
CA LYS A 167 -2.03 -11.08 16.97
C LYS A 167 -1.86 -10.13 15.82
N ILE A 168 -2.98 -9.56 15.39
CA ILE A 168 -3.03 -8.55 14.34
C ILE A 168 -3.71 -7.30 14.89
N THR A 169 -3.10 -6.15 14.65
CA THR A 169 -3.63 -4.86 15.08
C THR A 169 -3.59 -3.89 13.91
N ALA A 170 -4.74 -3.40 13.49
CA ALA A 170 -4.82 -2.31 12.53
C ALA A 170 -4.77 -0.95 13.26
N VAL A 171 -3.92 -0.04 12.80
CA VAL A 171 -3.77 1.31 13.33
C VAL A 171 -4.27 2.30 12.27
N PRO A 172 -5.52 2.76 12.35
CA PRO A 172 -6.08 3.72 11.40
C PRO A 172 -5.35 5.08 11.45
N GLY A 173 -5.32 5.80 10.32
CA GLY A 173 -4.67 7.10 10.23
C GLY A 173 -3.13 7.05 10.23
N LEU A 174 -2.58 5.87 9.98
CA LEU A 174 -1.15 5.63 9.77
C LEU A 174 -0.89 4.87 8.47
N GLY A 175 -1.77 4.98 7.49
CA GLY A 175 -1.58 4.38 6.18
C GLY A 175 -0.65 5.19 5.28
N TYR A 176 -0.36 4.63 4.11
CA TYR A 176 0.53 5.23 3.12
C TYR A 176 0.10 6.66 2.74
N LEU A 177 -1.19 6.85 2.48
CA LEU A 177 -1.72 8.16 2.11
C LEU A 177 -1.69 9.13 3.30
N ASP A 178 -1.94 8.66 4.53
CA ASP A 178 -1.87 9.51 5.72
C ASP A 178 -0.44 10.00 5.97
N LEU A 179 0.57 9.16 5.71
CA LEU A 179 1.98 9.54 5.81
C LEU A 179 2.40 10.47 4.66
N LEU A 180 1.90 10.24 3.43
CA LEU A 180 2.12 11.16 2.32
C LEU A 180 1.49 12.54 2.58
N GLU A 181 0.30 12.61 3.16
CA GLU A 181 -0.35 13.88 3.54
C GLU A 181 0.51 14.67 4.54
N LEU A 182 1.09 14.01 5.54
CA LEU A 182 2.03 14.67 6.46
C LEU A 182 3.25 15.22 5.72
N CYS A 183 3.81 14.45 4.79
CA CYS A 183 4.94 14.92 3.97
C CYS A 183 4.52 16.06 3.02
N LEU A 184 3.31 16.01 2.47
CA LEU A 184 2.75 17.04 1.61
C LEU A 184 2.65 18.38 2.36
N GLU A 185 2.11 18.38 3.57
CA GLU A 185 1.99 19.56 4.40
C GLU A 185 3.35 20.19 4.68
N GLU A 186 4.33 19.40 5.11
CA GLU A 186 5.69 19.89 5.39
C GLU A 186 6.41 20.42 4.13
N CYS A 187 6.20 19.79 2.98
CA CYS A 187 6.72 20.27 1.71
C CYS A 187 6.03 21.58 1.28
N ALA A 188 4.71 21.67 1.45
CA ALA A 188 3.97 22.89 1.15
C ALA A 188 4.41 24.05 2.03
N ASP A 189 4.63 23.83 3.32
CA ASP A 189 5.15 24.82 4.24
C ASP A 189 6.58 25.26 3.86
N ALA A 190 7.44 24.33 3.45
CA ALA A 190 8.77 24.67 2.93
C ALA A 190 8.70 25.54 1.68
N CYS A 191 7.75 25.25 0.78
CA CYS A 191 7.50 26.07 -0.41
C CYS A 191 7.05 27.49 -0.03
N VAL A 192 6.10 27.61 0.88
CA VAL A 192 5.61 28.92 1.37
C VAL A 192 6.74 29.74 2.01
N ASP A 193 7.55 29.12 2.86
CA ASP A 193 8.66 29.78 3.57
C ASP A 193 9.67 30.40 2.61
N GLN A 194 10.00 29.65 1.54
CA GLN A 194 11.07 30.01 0.62
C GLN A 194 10.60 30.89 -0.55
N THR A 195 9.36 30.70 -1.01
CA THR A 195 8.89 31.29 -2.29
C THR A 195 7.64 32.17 -2.15
N ARG A 196 6.94 32.11 -1.01
CA ARG A 196 5.61 32.73 -0.77
C ARG A 196 4.48 32.12 -1.62
N PHE A 197 4.76 31.07 -2.38
CA PHE A 197 3.75 30.29 -3.10
C PHE A 197 3.24 29.16 -2.22
N ASP A 198 1.92 29.05 -2.08
CA ASP A 198 1.28 27.95 -1.34
C ASP A 198 0.64 26.98 -2.34
N PRO A 199 1.21 25.79 -2.56
CA PRO A 199 0.68 24.82 -3.51
C PRO A 199 -0.71 24.28 -3.13
N ARG A 200 -1.14 24.38 -1.88
CA ARG A 200 -2.47 23.94 -1.41
C ARG A 200 -3.62 24.86 -1.84
N ARG A 201 -3.32 26.01 -2.45
CA ARG A 201 -4.36 26.94 -2.92
C ARG A 201 -5.07 26.51 -4.21
N SER A 202 -4.54 25.53 -4.91
CA SER A 202 -5.22 24.94 -6.05
C SER A 202 -5.04 23.41 -6.06
N ALA A 203 -6.08 22.71 -6.44
CA ALA A 203 -6.06 21.25 -6.58
C ALA A 203 -4.97 20.78 -7.55
N GLU A 204 -4.67 21.58 -8.58
CA GLU A 204 -3.66 21.27 -9.57
C GLU A 204 -2.23 21.32 -8.99
N SER A 205 -1.88 22.39 -8.26
CA SER A 205 -0.56 22.51 -7.65
C SER A 205 -0.38 21.54 -6.48
N GLU A 206 -1.45 21.26 -5.72
CA GLU A 206 -1.42 20.29 -4.64
C GLU A 206 -1.22 18.87 -5.17
N GLN A 207 -1.92 18.50 -6.26
CA GLN A 207 -1.71 17.20 -6.92
C GLN A 207 -0.29 17.10 -7.48
N THR A 208 0.21 18.14 -8.13
CA THR A 208 1.58 18.14 -8.66
C THR A 208 2.62 17.92 -7.57
N LEU A 209 2.42 18.52 -6.38
CA LEU A 209 3.29 18.29 -5.24
C LEU A 209 3.14 16.84 -4.71
N LEU A 210 1.92 16.32 -4.62
CA LEU A 210 1.65 14.94 -4.20
C LEU A 210 2.32 13.93 -5.15
N ASP A 211 2.22 14.15 -6.46
CA ASP A 211 2.84 13.31 -7.49
C ASP A 211 4.39 13.32 -7.40
N ALA A 212 4.98 14.42 -6.94
CA ALA A 212 6.43 14.53 -6.76
C ALA A 212 6.96 13.84 -5.50
N LEU A 213 6.12 13.65 -4.46
CA LEU A 213 6.56 13.14 -3.16
C LEU A 213 7.29 11.80 -3.19
N PRO A 214 6.84 10.76 -3.93
CA PRO A 214 7.58 9.49 -3.98
C PRO A 214 9.03 9.66 -4.44
N GLY A 215 9.25 10.52 -5.44
CA GLY A 215 10.59 10.86 -5.94
C GLY A 215 11.41 11.66 -4.91
N VAL A 216 10.79 12.59 -4.20
CA VAL A 216 11.41 13.35 -3.10
C VAL A 216 11.87 12.43 -1.98
N LEU A 217 10.98 11.55 -1.51
CA LEU A 217 11.28 10.59 -0.45
C LEU A 217 12.40 9.62 -0.85
N ALA A 218 12.37 9.12 -2.10
CA ALA A 218 13.42 8.26 -2.61
C ALA A 218 14.78 8.97 -2.66
N ALA A 219 14.82 10.23 -3.11
CA ALA A 219 16.06 11.01 -3.19
C ALA A 219 16.63 11.39 -1.80
N LEU A 220 15.77 11.56 -0.80
CA LEU A 220 16.18 11.86 0.58
C LEU A 220 16.83 10.66 1.31
N LYS A 221 16.72 9.44 0.78
CA LYS A 221 17.49 8.29 1.32
C LYS A 221 19.00 8.51 1.21
N ASP A 222 19.45 9.17 0.14
CA ASP A 222 20.86 9.35 -0.18
C ASP A 222 21.36 10.80 0.05
N ARG A 223 20.46 11.74 0.33
CA ARG A 223 20.77 13.17 0.42
C ARG A 223 20.07 13.80 1.62
N PRO A 224 20.72 14.70 2.37
CA PRO A 224 20.10 15.39 3.49
C PRO A 224 19.05 16.42 3.08
N GLU A 225 19.10 16.89 1.80
CA GLU A 225 18.23 17.91 1.23
C GLU A 225 18.05 17.64 -0.27
N VAL A 226 16.84 17.88 -0.79
CA VAL A 226 16.51 17.79 -2.21
C VAL A 226 15.77 19.05 -2.69
N SER A 227 15.94 19.40 -3.99
CA SER A 227 15.16 20.45 -4.65
C SER A 227 13.90 19.86 -5.23
N VAL A 228 12.78 20.54 -5.02
CA VAL A 228 11.45 20.19 -5.54
C VAL A 228 11.02 21.25 -6.53
N GLU A 229 10.67 20.83 -7.75
CA GLU A 229 10.21 21.71 -8.81
C GLU A 229 8.69 21.64 -8.95
N LEU A 230 8.02 22.81 -8.87
CA LEU A 230 6.57 22.96 -9.07
C LEU A 230 6.31 24.01 -10.14
N GLY A 231 6.25 23.58 -11.40
CA GLY A 231 6.12 24.50 -12.53
C GLY A 231 7.31 25.46 -12.61
N THR A 232 7.08 26.76 -12.37
CA THR A 232 8.12 27.79 -12.37
C THR A 232 8.74 28.05 -11.00
N THR A 233 8.28 27.35 -9.97
CA THR A 233 8.70 27.52 -8.58
C THR A 233 9.60 26.36 -8.16
N SER A 234 10.72 26.66 -7.51
CA SER A 234 11.64 25.68 -6.93
C SER A 234 11.90 26.01 -5.47
N PHE A 235 11.94 24.97 -4.64
CA PHE A 235 12.24 25.08 -3.22
C PHE A 235 12.96 23.83 -2.72
N LYS A 236 13.55 23.90 -1.53
CA LYS A 236 14.31 22.82 -0.95
C LYS A 236 13.60 22.18 0.24
N VAL A 237 13.70 20.86 0.34
CA VAL A 237 13.17 20.08 1.46
C VAL A 237 14.29 19.27 2.07
N SER A 238 14.44 19.39 3.40
CA SER A 238 15.41 18.60 4.15
C SER A 238 14.76 17.34 4.75
N ILE A 239 15.56 16.29 4.92
CA ILE A 239 15.13 15.04 5.56
C ILE A 239 14.52 15.27 6.94
N SER A 240 15.12 16.17 7.76
CA SER A 240 14.66 16.50 9.11
C SER A 240 13.24 17.08 9.15
N ARG A 241 12.79 17.71 8.06
CA ARG A 241 11.45 18.25 7.94
C ARG A 241 10.40 17.16 7.82
N LEU A 242 10.74 16.04 7.15
CA LEU A 242 9.84 14.92 6.88
C LEU A 242 9.90 13.81 7.94
N GLU A 243 10.80 13.88 8.93
CA GLU A 243 10.94 12.86 9.97
C GLU A 243 9.68 12.65 10.82
N LYS A 244 8.77 13.62 10.89
CA LYS A 244 7.51 13.51 11.62
C LYS A 244 6.67 12.30 11.18
N ALA A 245 6.69 11.96 9.88
CA ALA A 245 5.97 10.81 9.35
C ALA A 245 6.46 9.50 9.98
N GLY A 246 7.77 9.25 9.95
CA GLY A 246 8.36 8.06 10.58
C GLY A 246 8.28 8.06 12.09
N GLN A 247 8.44 9.21 12.75
CA GLN A 247 8.29 9.34 14.20
C GLN A 247 6.87 8.99 14.66
N LYS A 248 5.84 9.36 13.87
CA LYS A 248 4.46 9.00 14.15
C LYS A 248 4.25 7.48 14.11
N VAL A 249 4.85 6.81 13.13
CA VAL A 249 4.84 5.34 13.04
C VAL A 249 5.57 4.73 14.23
N ALA A 250 6.81 5.16 14.51
CA ALA A 250 7.63 4.65 15.62
C ALA A 250 6.91 4.77 16.97
N SER A 251 6.24 5.91 17.20
CA SER A 251 5.48 6.16 18.43
C SER A 251 4.25 5.25 18.59
N ALA A 252 3.60 4.88 17.48
CA ALA A 252 2.39 4.06 17.50
C ALA A 252 2.67 2.57 17.75
N ILE A 253 3.85 2.08 17.33
CA ILE A 253 4.18 0.65 17.41
C ILE A 253 4.58 0.24 18.82
N ASN A 254 5.05 1.17 19.66
CA ASN A 254 5.52 0.90 21.03
C ASN A 254 6.41 -0.37 21.09
N ALA A 255 7.39 -0.44 20.18
CA ALA A 255 8.20 -1.63 19.93
C ALA A 255 9.00 -2.03 21.18
N LYS A 256 8.47 -2.99 21.93
CA LYS A 256 9.29 -3.76 22.86
C LYS A 256 10.24 -4.62 22.03
N ALA A 257 11.52 -4.55 22.38
CA ALA A 257 12.62 -5.23 21.72
C ALA A 257 12.26 -6.59 21.09
N GLY A 258 12.38 -6.70 19.79
CA GLY A 258 12.14 -7.89 18.98
C GLY A 258 12.54 -7.60 17.54
N ALA A 259 12.60 -8.61 16.73
CA ALA A 259 12.84 -8.46 15.30
C ALA A 259 11.72 -7.64 14.64
N LEU A 260 12.05 -6.89 13.61
CA LEU A 260 11.10 -6.07 12.89
C LEU A 260 11.26 -6.27 11.38
N SER A 261 10.19 -6.64 10.71
CA SER A 261 10.11 -6.61 9.25
C SER A 261 9.11 -5.56 8.80
N ILE A 262 9.45 -4.81 7.77
CA ILE A 262 8.62 -3.71 7.26
C ILE A 262 8.46 -3.80 5.75
N ASP A 263 7.35 -3.28 5.25
CA ASP A 263 7.17 -3.08 3.81
C ASP A 263 8.18 -2.06 3.27
N ALA A 264 8.67 -2.29 2.06
CA ALA A 264 9.57 -1.36 1.38
C ALA A 264 8.96 0.05 1.24
N SER A 265 7.65 0.14 1.01
CA SER A 265 6.90 1.39 0.96
C SER A 265 6.94 2.18 2.27
N LEU A 266 7.08 1.50 3.42
CA LEU A 266 7.24 2.14 4.72
C LEU A 266 8.68 2.66 4.90
N SER A 267 9.67 1.94 4.39
CA SER A 267 11.09 2.30 4.53
C SER A 267 11.51 3.60 3.84
N VAL A 268 10.65 4.17 2.98
CA VAL A 268 10.94 5.43 2.29
C VAL A 268 10.69 6.66 3.18
N PHE A 269 9.90 6.51 4.25
CA PHE A 269 9.57 7.64 5.12
C PHE A 269 10.71 7.92 6.12
N PRO A 270 11.25 9.17 6.12
CA PRO A 270 12.29 9.56 7.08
C PRO A 270 11.80 9.47 8.53
N GLY A 271 12.73 9.25 9.47
CA GLY A 271 12.43 9.19 10.91
C GLY A 271 11.96 7.82 11.40
N ILE A 272 11.89 6.82 10.54
CA ILE A 272 11.72 5.42 10.95
C ILE A 272 13.09 4.89 11.37
N THR A 273 13.34 4.88 12.66
CA THR A 273 14.60 4.38 13.24
C THR A 273 14.29 3.17 14.13
N PHE A 274 14.65 1.99 13.64
CA PHE A 274 14.57 0.75 14.42
C PHE A 274 15.92 0.03 14.37
N ASP A 275 16.34 -0.56 15.48
CA ASP A 275 17.66 -1.19 15.62
C ASP A 275 17.83 -2.49 14.79
N ALA A 276 16.75 -3.08 14.32
CA ALA A 276 16.80 -4.27 13.45
C ALA A 276 15.63 -4.24 12.46
N VAL A 277 15.92 -3.86 11.22
CA VAL A 277 14.92 -3.75 10.17
C VAL A 277 15.30 -4.64 8.99
N ALA A 278 14.50 -5.67 8.70
CA ALA A 278 14.49 -6.30 7.39
C ALA A 278 13.44 -5.59 6.53
N SER A 279 13.89 -4.92 5.47
CA SER A 279 12.98 -4.36 4.45
C SER A 279 12.74 -5.40 3.37
N ILE A 280 11.48 -5.65 3.04
CA ILE A 280 11.09 -6.62 2.03
C ILE A 280 10.64 -5.88 0.79
N ASP A 281 11.49 -5.89 -0.24
CA ASP A 281 11.25 -5.19 -1.51
C ASP A 281 10.25 -5.91 -2.43
N SER A 282 10.14 -7.23 -2.32
CA SER A 282 9.12 -7.99 -3.07
C SER A 282 8.86 -9.36 -2.44
N LEU A 283 7.60 -9.73 -2.33
CA LEU A 283 7.17 -11.09 -1.99
C LEU A 283 7.40 -12.09 -3.13
N THR A 284 7.78 -11.63 -4.32
CA THR A 284 8.08 -12.47 -5.48
C THR A 284 9.31 -13.36 -5.25
N ALA A 285 10.33 -12.86 -4.56
CA ALA A 285 11.52 -13.65 -4.23
C ALA A 285 11.21 -14.74 -3.19
N VAL A 286 10.37 -14.43 -2.20
CA VAL A 286 9.99 -15.38 -1.14
C VAL A 286 9.06 -16.47 -1.67
N GLY A 287 8.19 -16.15 -2.64
CA GLY A 287 7.29 -17.12 -3.25
C GLY A 287 7.99 -18.17 -4.12
N GLU A 288 9.16 -17.86 -4.66
CA GLU A 288 9.95 -18.82 -5.43
C GLU A 288 10.57 -19.92 -4.55
N ASP A 289 11.02 -19.57 -3.35
CA ASP A 289 11.63 -20.52 -2.42
C ASP A 289 10.61 -21.40 -1.68
N LEU A 290 9.41 -20.88 -1.39
CA LEU A 290 8.35 -21.61 -0.65
C LEU A 290 7.64 -22.69 -1.48
N LEU A 291 7.79 -22.72 -2.79
CA LEU A 291 7.13 -23.70 -3.67
C LEU A 291 8.12 -24.76 -4.21
N LEU A 292 9.34 -24.82 -3.67
CA LEU A 292 10.35 -25.81 -4.06
C LEU A 292 10.35 -27.04 -3.14
N ASP A 293 9.65 -27.03 -2.03
CA ASP A 293 9.39 -28.16 -1.13
C ASP A 293 7.92 -28.59 -1.20
#